data_fcaca529e0a1e552e64161cc6b96ce4e
#
_entry.id   fcaca529e0a1e552e64161cc6b96ce4e
#
_cell.length_a   1.000
_cell.length_b   1.000
_cell.length_c   1.000
_cell.angle_alpha   90.00
_cell.angle_beta   90.00
_cell.angle_gamma   90.00
#
_symmetry.space_group_name_H-M   'P 1'
#
loop_
_entity.id
_entity.type
_entity.pdbx_description
1 polymer ?
#
loop_
_entity_poly.entity_id
_entity_poly.type
_entity_poly.pdbx_seq_one_letter_code
_entity_poly.pdbx_strand_id
1 'polypeptide(L)'
;MNTLKRLIILTILLSLLAFSFPSTCLFAAPNPPQKNVIFMIMDGTNSDIVTLSRWYRGTDLQLDKILVGGTRTYSAQSAITDSAAAGSAMATGMKTKADYIGMNPDGRPVLTVLEGAKLDGYKTGIVATSPVQHATPAAFTSHVLNREEFGDIGEQQVYQGLDVILGGGAAWLKPKSKDHVKNDDGMLKTKEVSREDGENLVEIIGAEGYDLVLKRDGLLKRKGASKLWGAFAEEDIAYEMDRKTLKPDEPSLAEMTRAAIQRLSQSEKGFFLMVEGSKVDWAAHKNDPVGMISEVLSFDDAVGEALKFAREDRNTMVVAVTDHGNSGLTLGNQGTNGDYKNQPVEKFVEPLRKAELTVKGAVSQLKEDHSNLKEVLSNYGLGNLSKKEFCAMEDASKKAEDLEDEMVKLMAKRANLGFTTHGHTGEDVFLYAYGPGKPVGLIENTDIPRVISKYLGFSLSSGEFVSWYVDGAEFYRERGFDVKIEGRTSKNPVMVVKRGDEKLRFPENKDFYWENGEKVRLKSVNVYDGQTFYVHVEG
;
A
#
# COMPACT_ATOMS: atom_id res chain seq x y z
N MET A 1 -58.86 67.88 13.12
CA MET A 1 -58.85 66.89 12.01
C MET A 1 -57.47 66.73 11.34
N ASN A 2 -56.43 67.52 11.69
CA ASN A 2 -55.12 67.46 11.01
C ASN A 2 -54.00 66.69 11.76
N THR A 3 -54.13 66.45 13.03
CA THR A 3 -53.13 65.71 13.81
C THR A 3 -53.26 64.20 13.65
N LEU A 4 -54.46 63.67 13.58
CA LEU A 4 -54.69 62.23 13.41
C LEU A 4 -54.28 61.70 12.02
N LYS A 5 -54.46 62.51 10.95
CA LYS A 5 -53.99 62.18 9.59
C LYS A 5 -52.49 62.18 9.46
N ARG A 6 -51.76 63.07 10.18
CA ARG A 6 -50.30 63.06 10.19
C ARG A 6 -49.71 61.87 10.94
N LEU A 7 -50.38 61.41 12.03
CA LEU A 7 -49.94 60.25 12.78
C LEU A 7 -50.10 58.95 11.97
N ILE A 8 -51.21 58.80 11.24
CA ILE A 8 -51.48 57.61 10.36
C ILE A 8 -50.51 57.59 9.18
N ILE A 9 -50.17 58.72 8.57
CA ILE A 9 -49.22 58.77 7.44
C ILE A 9 -47.81 58.48 7.96
N LEU A 10 -47.42 58.89 9.18
CA LEU A 10 -46.11 58.57 9.75
C LEU A 10 -45.98 57.10 10.12
N THR A 11 -47.06 56.46 10.61
CA THR A 11 -47.07 55.02 10.93
C THR A 11 -47.00 54.16 9.63
N ILE A 12 -47.64 54.57 8.55
CA ILE A 12 -47.61 53.87 7.26
C ILE A 12 -46.23 54.07 6.59
N LEU A 13 -45.59 55.20 6.71
CA LEU A 13 -44.22 55.43 6.22
C LEU A 13 -43.17 54.63 7.02
N LEU A 14 -43.32 54.50 8.35
CA LEU A 14 -42.42 53.64 9.17
C LEU A 14 -42.63 52.15 8.89
N SER A 15 -43.84 51.71 8.59
CA SER A 15 -44.08 50.30 8.23
C SER A 15 -43.59 49.92 6.83
N LEU A 16 -43.51 50.90 5.90
CA LEU A 16 -42.91 50.70 4.55
C LEU A 16 -41.39 50.72 4.56
N LEU A 17 -40.76 51.38 5.55
CA LEU A 17 -39.29 51.37 5.72
C LEU A 17 -38.79 50.10 6.44
N ALA A 18 -39.65 49.33 7.13
CA ALA A 18 -39.31 48.09 7.79
C ALA A 18 -39.26 46.87 6.84
N PHE A 19 -39.67 46.98 5.60
CA PHE A 19 -39.68 45.88 4.61
C PHE A 19 -38.60 46.01 3.49
N SER A 20 -37.67 46.97 3.64
CA SER A 20 -36.55 47.12 2.71
C SER A 20 -35.23 46.67 3.34
N PHE A 21 -35.19 45.58 4.09
CA PHE A 21 -33.94 44.87 4.24
C PHE A 21 -33.66 44.14 2.94
N PRO A 22 -32.54 44.44 2.23
CA PRO A 22 -32.13 43.57 1.14
C PRO A 22 -31.98 42.19 1.77
N SER A 23 -32.69 41.20 1.22
CA SER A 23 -32.37 39.81 1.45
C SER A 23 -30.87 39.67 1.17
N THR A 24 -30.04 39.71 2.20
CA THR A 24 -28.68 39.27 2.10
C THR A 24 -28.80 37.82 1.68
N CYS A 25 -28.65 37.57 0.38
CA CYS A 25 -28.28 36.25 -0.08
C CYS A 25 -27.05 35.90 0.74
N LEU A 26 -27.24 35.07 1.76
CA LEU A 26 -26.17 34.32 2.36
C LEU A 26 -25.60 33.48 1.20
N PHE A 27 -24.63 34.05 0.47
CA PHE A 27 -23.76 33.22 -0.32
C PHE A 27 -23.14 32.27 0.68
N ALA A 28 -23.55 31.01 0.63
CA ALA A 28 -22.83 29.97 1.31
C ALA A 28 -21.37 30.17 0.97
N ALA A 29 -20.52 30.29 1.99
CA ALA A 29 -19.09 30.37 1.75
C ALA A 29 -18.72 29.23 0.80
N PRO A 30 -17.96 29.48 -0.25
CA PRO A 30 -17.57 28.41 -1.16
C PRO A 30 -16.97 27.29 -0.32
N ASN A 31 -17.43 26.06 -0.55
CA ASN A 31 -16.86 24.91 0.13
C ASN A 31 -15.32 24.99 0.00
N PRO A 32 -14.57 24.74 1.08
CA PRO A 32 -13.12 24.76 0.98
C PRO A 32 -12.71 23.80 -0.14
N PRO A 33 -11.69 24.15 -0.93
CA PRO A 33 -11.28 23.32 -2.07
C PRO A 33 -10.97 21.90 -1.55
N GLN A 34 -11.50 20.89 -2.28
CA GLN A 34 -11.17 19.49 -2.02
C GLN A 34 -9.65 19.33 -2.01
N LYS A 35 -9.14 18.62 -1.01
CA LYS A 35 -7.70 18.31 -0.92
C LYS A 35 -7.50 16.82 -1.11
N ASN A 36 -6.62 16.46 -2.02
CA ASN A 36 -6.33 15.08 -2.34
C ASN A 36 -4.86 14.77 -2.10
N VAL A 37 -4.57 13.57 -1.62
CA VAL A 37 -3.20 13.06 -1.49
C VAL A 37 -3.12 11.71 -2.17
N ILE A 38 -2.11 11.54 -3.03
CA ILE A 38 -1.72 10.26 -3.61
C ILE A 38 -0.29 10.01 -3.13
N PHE A 39 -0.14 9.08 -2.20
CA PHE A 39 1.13 8.65 -1.66
C PHE A 39 1.55 7.34 -2.31
N MET A 40 2.72 7.32 -2.95
CA MET A 40 3.18 6.21 -3.78
C MET A 40 4.50 5.66 -3.25
N ILE A 41 4.61 4.35 -3.10
CA ILE A 41 5.81 3.67 -2.59
C ILE A 41 6.29 2.67 -3.64
N MET A 42 7.56 2.82 -4.06
CA MET A 42 8.25 1.90 -4.94
C MET A 42 9.20 1.07 -4.09
N ASP A 43 8.72 -0.07 -3.59
CA ASP A 43 9.40 -0.88 -2.59
C ASP A 43 10.81 -1.33 -3.04
N GLY A 44 11.78 -1.26 -2.13
CA GLY A 44 13.12 -1.80 -2.32
C GLY A 44 13.98 -1.18 -3.43
N THR A 45 13.76 0.10 -3.77
CA THR A 45 14.33 0.70 -4.97
C THR A 45 15.44 1.70 -4.68
N ASN A 46 16.70 1.37 -5.00
CA ASN A 46 17.82 2.31 -4.94
C ASN A 46 17.96 3.16 -6.23
N SER A 47 18.85 4.16 -6.21
CA SER A 47 19.05 5.11 -7.32
C SER A 47 19.54 4.44 -8.60
N ASP A 48 20.34 3.37 -8.49
CA ASP A 48 20.90 2.66 -9.65
C ASP A 48 19.81 1.88 -10.40
N ILE A 49 18.84 1.30 -9.69
CA ILE A 49 17.67 0.65 -10.30
C ILE A 49 16.87 1.66 -11.11
N VAL A 50 16.60 2.86 -10.58
CA VAL A 50 15.90 3.94 -11.30
C VAL A 50 16.70 4.37 -12.54
N THR A 51 18.01 4.54 -12.41
CA THR A 51 18.90 4.94 -13.51
C THR A 51 18.93 3.88 -14.62
N LEU A 52 19.05 2.61 -14.26
CA LEU A 52 19.00 1.50 -15.21
C LEU A 52 17.67 1.46 -15.98
N SER A 53 16.57 1.64 -15.27
CA SER A 53 15.22 1.67 -15.86
C SER A 53 15.03 2.84 -16.84
N ARG A 54 15.57 4.02 -16.50
CA ARG A 54 15.60 5.19 -17.40
C ARG A 54 16.41 4.90 -18.66
N TRP A 55 17.61 4.31 -18.53
CA TRP A 55 18.44 3.93 -19.67
C TRP A 55 17.74 2.88 -20.55
N TYR A 56 17.09 1.90 -19.94
CA TYR A 56 16.31 0.90 -20.66
C TYR A 56 15.15 1.52 -21.44
N ARG A 57 14.40 2.46 -20.83
CA ARG A 57 13.31 3.20 -21.48
C ARG A 57 13.82 4.09 -22.61
N GLY A 58 15.02 4.66 -22.47
CA GLY A 58 15.62 5.56 -23.45
C GLY A 58 15.05 6.98 -23.45
N THR A 59 14.22 7.33 -22.47
CA THR A 59 13.63 8.67 -22.26
C THR A 59 13.44 8.91 -20.77
N ASP A 60 13.22 10.16 -20.36
CA ASP A 60 12.91 10.52 -18.99
C ASP A 60 11.68 9.76 -18.46
N LEU A 61 11.74 9.39 -17.20
CA LEU A 61 10.63 8.86 -16.43
C LEU A 61 9.69 9.99 -15.98
N GLN A 62 8.45 9.67 -15.61
CA GLN A 62 7.56 10.63 -14.94
C GLN A 62 8.15 11.06 -13.59
N LEU A 63 8.79 10.14 -12.88
CA LEU A 63 9.54 10.37 -11.65
C LEU A 63 10.61 11.45 -11.80
N ASP A 64 11.36 11.48 -12.90
CA ASP A 64 12.44 12.45 -13.13
C ASP A 64 11.93 13.91 -13.10
N LYS A 65 10.69 14.13 -13.52
CA LYS A 65 10.05 15.45 -13.58
C LYS A 65 9.66 16.00 -12.22
N ILE A 66 9.66 15.16 -11.18
CA ILE A 66 9.16 15.50 -9.86
C ILE A 66 10.14 15.12 -8.73
N LEU A 67 11.40 14.83 -9.05
CA LEU A 67 12.46 14.61 -8.07
C LEU A 67 12.70 15.90 -7.27
N VAL A 68 12.63 15.84 -5.93
CA VAL A 68 12.72 17.00 -5.05
C VAL A 68 13.71 16.84 -3.89
N GLY A 69 14.23 15.64 -3.65
CA GLY A 69 15.17 15.40 -2.55
C GLY A 69 15.44 13.94 -2.27
N GLY A 70 15.63 13.63 -1.00
CA GLY A 70 15.89 12.29 -0.49
C GLY A 70 15.19 12.02 0.84
N THR A 71 15.17 10.75 1.24
CA THR A 71 14.54 10.27 2.47
C THR A 71 15.48 9.31 3.20
N ARG A 72 15.62 9.46 4.51
CA ARG A 72 16.32 8.52 5.39
C ARG A 72 15.42 7.36 5.77
N THR A 73 15.96 6.14 5.73
CA THR A 73 15.16 4.92 5.79
C THR A 73 15.27 4.12 7.09
N TYR A 74 16.34 4.28 7.87
CA TYR A 74 16.63 3.46 9.07
C TYR A 74 15.42 3.26 10.01
N SER A 75 15.35 2.09 10.68
CA SER A 75 14.33 1.76 11.68
C SER A 75 14.75 2.17 13.10
N ALA A 76 13.88 1.97 14.08
CA ALA A 76 14.19 2.27 15.48
C ALA A 76 15.35 1.43 16.05
N GLN A 77 15.66 0.28 15.45
CA GLN A 77 16.65 -0.66 15.97
C GLN A 77 17.78 -1.00 15.00
N SER A 78 17.68 -0.59 13.72
CA SER A 78 18.63 -1.00 12.69
C SER A 78 18.89 0.11 11.68
N ALA A 79 20.13 0.23 11.22
CA ALA A 79 20.50 1.08 10.09
C ALA A 79 19.90 0.62 8.76
N ILE A 80 19.62 -0.69 8.64
CA ILE A 80 18.92 -1.28 7.50
C ILE A 80 17.52 -1.68 7.98
N THR A 81 16.49 -1.13 7.37
CA THR A 81 15.09 -1.37 7.74
C THR A 81 14.48 -2.51 6.92
N ASP A 82 13.38 -3.07 7.42
CA ASP A 82 12.43 -3.85 6.63
C ASP A 82 11.24 -2.99 6.21
N SER A 83 10.41 -3.49 5.29
CA SER A 83 9.23 -2.76 4.77
C SER A 83 8.17 -2.50 5.85
N ALA A 84 8.04 -3.39 6.86
CA ALA A 84 7.08 -3.21 7.96
C ALA A 84 7.41 -1.97 8.78
N ALA A 85 8.66 -1.86 9.26
CA ALA A 85 9.10 -0.70 10.04
C ALA A 85 9.15 0.58 9.20
N ALA A 86 9.60 0.50 7.93
CA ALA A 86 9.65 1.66 7.04
C ALA A 86 8.24 2.14 6.67
N GLY A 87 7.34 1.24 6.27
CA GLY A 87 5.93 1.53 6.00
C GLY A 87 5.24 2.14 7.22
N SER A 88 5.42 1.54 8.40
CA SER A 88 4.86 2.06 9.65
C SER A 88 5.38 3.46 9.99
N ALA A 89 6.68 3.73 9.75
CA ALA A 89 7.24 5.08 9.95
C ALA A 89 6.60 6.11 9.00
N MET A 90 6.37 5.74 7.74
CA MET A 90 5.71 6.58 6.73
C MET A 90 4.20 6.71 6.94
N ALA A 91 3.58 5.78 7.67
CA ALA A 91 2.16 5.84 8.00
C ALA A 91 1.88 6.59 9.29
N THR A 92 2.70 6.43 10.33
CA THR A 92 2.44 6.94 11.69
C THR A 92 3.25 8.17 12.07
N GLY A 93 4.37 8.44 11.38
CA GLY A 93 5.35 9.46 11.77
C GLY A 93 6.24 9.05 12.95
N MET A 94 6.34 7.75 13.24
CA MET A 94 7.15 7.20 14.32
C MET A 94 8.01 6.03 13.80
N LYS A 95 9.33 6.04 14.07
CA LYS A 95 10.19 4.88 13.82
C LYS A 95 9.77 3.71 14.71
N THR A 96 9.79 2.49 14.17
CA THR A 96 9.44 1.28 14.92
C THR A 96 10.42 0.14 14.67
N LYS A 97 10.16 -1.04 15.25
CA LYS A 97 10.98 -2.24 15.11
C LYS A 97 10.62 -3.00 13.83
N ALA A 98 11.54 -3.86 13.39
CA ALA A 98 11.28 -4.81 12.32
C ALA A 98 10.02 -5.64 12.61
N ASP A 99 9.32 -6.03 11.55
CA ASP A 99 8.07 -6.81 11.55
C ASP A 99 6.83 -6.08 12.12
N TYR A 100 6.99 -4.96 12.83
CA TYR A 100 5.87 -4.23 13.44
C TYR A 100 5.08 -3.43 12.41
N ILE A 101 3.78 -3.64 12.39
CA ILE A 101 2.81 -2.99 11.51
C ILE A 101 1.95 -2.02 12.33
N GLY A 102 2.02 -0.71 12.03
CA GLY A 102 1.20 0.31 12.72
C GLY A 102 1.40 0.40 14.23
N MET A 103 2.49 -0.17 14.76
CA MET A 103 2.81 -0.23 16.19
C MET A 103 4.03 0.62 16.50
N ASN A 104 4.10 1.20 17.69
CA ASN A 104 5.30 1.88 18.19
C ASN A 104 6.36 0.86 18.69
N PRO A 105 7.59 1.30 19.05
CA PRO A 105 8.62 0.40 19.58
C PRO A 105 8.24 -0.35 20.86
N ASP A 106 7.26 0.13 21.61
CA ASP A 106 6.75 -0.51 22.84
C ASP A 106 5.61 -1.51 22.56
N GLY A 107 5.23 -1.71 21.28
CA GLY A 107 4.17 -2.64 20.88
C GLY A 107 2.77 -2.08 21.09
N ARG A 108 2.60 -0.76 21.12
CA ARG A 108 1.28 -0.11 21.19
C ARG A 108 0.84 0.36 19.80
N PRO A 109 -0.43 0.19 19.42
CA PRO A 109 -0.94 0.70 18.16
C PRO A 109 -0.86 2.23 18.09
N VAL A 110 -0.53 2.75 16.92
CA VAL A 110 -0.40 4.18 16.63
C VAL A 110 -1.26 4.52 15.43
N LEU A 111 -2.10 5.55 15.57
CA LEU A 111 -2.98 6.00 14.49
C LEU A 111 -2.17 6.36 13.24
N THR A 112 -2.56 5.80 12.11
CA THR A 112 -1.93 6.07 10.82
C THR A 112 -2.49 7.33 10.16
N VAL A 113 -1.75 7.89 9.21
CA VAL A 113 -2.23 9.04 8.42
C VAL A 113 -3.47 8.71 7.58
N LEU A 114 -3.62 7.47 7.14
CA LEU A 114 -4.81 6.99 6.43
C LEU A 114 -6.02 6.96 7.39
N GLU A 115 -5.85 6.41 8.58
CA GLU A 115 -6.91 6.40 9.59
C GLU A 115 -7.30 7.82 10.02
N GLY A 116 -6.30 8.69 10.26
CA GLY A 116 -6.54 10.10 10.55
C GLY A 116 -7.31 10.81 9.44
N ALA A 117 -6.98 10.55 8.18
CA ALA A 117 -7.72 11.09 7.05
C ALA A 117 -9.18 10.60 7.02
N LYS A 118 -9.39 9.29 7.25
CA LYS A 118 -10.73 8.70 7.34
C LYS A 118 -11.55 9.33 8.46
N LEU A 119 -10.96 9.47 9.66
CA LEU A 119 -11.62 10.08 10.81
C LEU A 119 -11.99 11.55 10.56
N ASP A 120 -11.16 12.25 9.80
CA ASP A 120 -11.45 13.62 9.36
C ASP A 120 -12.41 13.66 8.13
N GLY A 121 -12.97 12.52 7.70
CA GLY A 121 -14.02 12.40 6.67
C GLY A 121 -13.52 12.39 5.23
N TYR A 122 -12.22 12.20 4.98
CA TYR A 122 -11.69 11.95 3.64
C TYR A 122 -12.03 10.52 3.19
N LYS A 123 -12.22 10.32 1.89
CA LYS A 123 -12.24 8.99 1.30
C LYS A 123 -10.84 8.38 1.33
N THR A 124 -10.75 7.07 1.56
CA THR A 124 -9.45 6.41 1.73
C THR A 124 -9.32 5.17 0.87
N GLY A 125 -8.10 4.90 0.41
CA GLY A 125 -7.83 3.69 -0.37
C GLY A 125 -6.38 3.25 -0.34
N ILE A 126 -6.19 1.96 -0.65
CA ILE A 126 -4.89 1.33 -0.89
C ILE A 126 -4.91 0.57 -2.21
N VAL A 127 -3.76 0.57 -2.89
CA VAL A 127 -3.49 -0.18 -4.12
C VAL A 127 -2.11 -0.80 -4.01
N ALA A 128 -1.95 -2.10 -4.28
CA ALA A 128 -0.65 -2.77 -4.24
C ALA A 128 -0.54 -3.86 -5.31
N THR A 129 0.69 -4.17 -5.75
CA THR A 129 0.95 -5.34 -6.60
C THR A 129 1.23 -6.61 -5.80
N SER A 130 1.52 -6.49 -4.50
CA SER A 130 1.54 -7.58 -3.52
C SER A 130 0.13 -7.99 -3.07
N PRO A 131 -0.01 -9.02 -2.21
CA PRO A 131 -1.18 -9.16 -1.36
C PRO A 131 -1.42 -7.85 -0.60
N VAL A 132 -2.67 -7.39 -0.51
CA VAL A 132 -2.99 -6.17 0.25
C VAL A 132 -2.69 -6.31 1.75
N GLN A 133 -2.50 -7.53 2.22
CA GLN A 133 -2.08 -7.87 3.58
C GLN A 133 -0.57 -7.81 3.78
N HIS A 134 0.23 -7.62 2.72
CA HIS A 134 1.69 -7.49 2.82
C HIS A 134 2.08 -6.24 3.62
N ALA A 135 3.32 -6.22 4.13
CA ALA A 135 3.79 -5.26 5.12
C ALA A 135 3.51 -3.79 4.80
N THR A 136 3.80 -3.34 3.58
CA THR A 136 3.70 -1.93 3.20
C THR A 136 2.25 -1.42 3.15
N PRO A 137 1.29 -2.06 2.46
CA PRO A 137 -0.11 -1.63 2.53
C PRO A 137 -0.73 -1.87 3.91
N ALA A 138 -0.34 -2.94 4.62
CA ALA A 138 -0.78 -3.22 5.98
C ALA A 138 -0.39 -2.11 6.96
N ALA A 139 0.81 -1.52 6.82
CA ALA A 139 1.30 -0.45 7.69
C ALA A 139 0.41 0.80 7.73
N PHE A 140 -0.42 1.02 6.71
CA PHE A 140 -1.39 2.11 6.65
C PHE A 140 -2.76 1.74 7.19
N THR A 141 -3.05 0.45 7.35
CA THR A 141 -4.42 -0.05 7.55
C THR A 141 -4.60 -0.97 8.75
N SER A 142 -3.52 -1.38 9.40
CA SER A 142 -3.56 -2.44 10.41
C SER A 142 -2.54 -2.23 11.52
N HIS A 143 -2.72 -2.98 12.63
CA HIS A 143 -1.89 -2.91 13.83
C HIS A 143 -1.61 -4.32 14.33
N VAL A 144 -0.41 -4.86 14.04
CA VAL A 144 0.05 -6.17 14.51
C VAL A 144 1.53 -6.14 14.84
N LEU A 145 1.99 -7.04 15.71
CA LEU A 145 3.41 -7.16 16.10
C LEU A 145 4.24 -7.98 15.10
N ASN A 146 3.59 -8.66 14.17
CA ASN A 146 4.26 -9.49 13.19
C ASN A 146 3.60 -9.37 11.81
N ARG A 147 4.36 -8.91 10.82
CA ARG A 147 3.94 -8.73 9.43
C ARG A 147 3.40 -9.99 8.74
N GLU A 148 3.72 -11.18 9.27
CA GLU A 148 3.24 -12.45 8.74
C GLU A 148 1.82 -12.81 9.21
N GLU A 149 1.20 -12.01 10.06
CA GLU A 149 -0.18 -12.21 10.54
C GLU A 149 -1.22 -11.76 9.48
N PHE A 150 -1.09 -12.26 8.26
CA PHE A 150 -1.94 -11.87 7.11
C PHE A 150 -3.43 -12.08 7.36
N GLY A 151 -3.80 -13.06 8.20
CA GLY A 151 -5.18 -13.29 8.61
C GLY A 151 -5.76 -12.11 9.38
N ASP A 152 -5.05 -11.66 10.42
CA ASP A 152 -5.45 -10.55 11.28
C ASP A 152 -5.39 -9.21 10.55
N ILE A 153 -4.35 -9.01 9.73
CA ILE A 153 -4.23 -7.83 8.86
C ILE A 153 -5.42 -7.73 7.91
N GLY A 154 -5.75 -8.83 7.20
CA GLY A 154 -6.88 -8.85 6.27
C GLY A 154 -8.23 -8.60 6.96
N GLU A 155 -8.40 -9.10 8.17
CA GLU A 155 -9.58 -8.85 8.98
C GLU A 155 -9.67 -7.38 9.38
N GLN A 156 -8.61 -6.79 9.93
CA GLN A 156 -8.57 -5.37 10.25
C GLN A 156 -8.87 -4.51 9.02
N GLN A 157 -8.33 -4.83 7.84
CA GLN A 157 -8.59 -4.10 6.59
C GLN A 157 -10.07 -4.09 6.21
N VAL A 158 -10.77 -5.21 6.37
CA VAL A 158 -12.21 -5.31 6.10
C VAL A 158 -13.01 -4.43 7.05
N TYR A 159 -12.70 -4.48 8.36
CA TYR A 159 -13.41 -3.73 9.39
C TYR A 159 -12.95 -2.26 9.50
N GLN A 160 -11.78 -1.90 8.98
CA GLN A 160 -11.37 -0.48 8.85
C GLN A 160 -12.31 0.31 7.93
N GLY A 161 -12.99 -0.36 7.01
CA GLY A 161 -14.02 0.26 6.19
C GLY A 161 -13.49 1.30 5.20
N LEU A 162 -12.31 1.07 4.60
CA LEU A 162 -11.78 1.90 3.52
C LEU A 162 -12.74 1.97 2.33
N ASP A 163 -12.60 2.97 1.47
CA ASP A 163 -13.45 3.10 0.29
C ASP A 163 -12.94 2.28 -0.90
N VAL A 164 -11.61 2.10 -1.02
CA VAL A 164 -10.98 1.35 -2.11
C VAL A 164 -9.84 0.48 -1.58
N ILE A 165 -9.86 -0.81 -1.90
CA ILE A 165 -8.77 -1.76 -1.66
C ILE A 165 -8.56 -2.56 -2.93
N LEU A 166 -7.38 -2.47 -3.57
CA LEU A 166 -7.08 -3.16 -4.83
C LEU A 166 -5.71 -3.82 -4.76
N GLY A 167 -5.63 -5.12 -5.05
CA GLY A 167 -4.35 -5.85 -5.11
C GLY A 167 -4.52 -7.35 -5.22
N GLY A 168 -3.50 -8.08 -4.80
CA GLY A 168 -3.55 -9.53 -4.58
C GLY A 168 -4.13 -9.91 -3.23
N GLY A 169 -3.97 -11.17 -2.80
CA GLY A 169 -4.27 -11.64 -1.45
C GLY A 169 -5.65 -12.26 -1.27
N ALA A 170 -6.29 -12.73 -2.34
CA ALA A 170 -7.60 -13.41 -2.25
C ALA A 170 -7.59 -14.65 -1.34
N ALA A 171 -6.44 -15.31 -1.23
CA ALA A 171 -6.27 -16.52 -0.42
C ALA A 171 -6.52 -16.28 1.08
N TRP A 172 -6.19 -15.09 1.60
CA TRP A 172 -6.37 -14.73 3.02
C TRP A 172 -7.76 -14.19 3.36
N LEU A 173 -8.66 -14.12 2.38
CA LEU A 173 -10.05 -13.68 2.59
C LEU A 173 -11.01 -14.84 2.90
N LYS A 174 -10.59 -16.10 2.70
CA LYS A 174 -11.43 -17.29 2.83
C LYS A 174 -10.94 -18.21 3.95
N PRO A 175 -11.86 -18.89 4.66
CA PRO A 175 -11.48 -19.92 5.61
C PRO A 175 -10.81 -21.10 4.90
N LYS A 176 -10.01 -21.87 5.63
CA LYS A 176 -9.33 -23.07 5.18
C LYS A 176 -10.34 -24.04 4.55
N SER A 177 -10.29 -24.19 3.22
CA SER A 177 -11.08 -25.22 2.56
C SER A 177 -10.29 -26.53 2.58
N LYS A 178 -10.99 -27.66 2.74
CA LYS A 178 -10.38 -28.99 2.60
C LYS A 178 -10.18 -29.38 1.13
N ASP A 179 -10.62 -28.54 0.22
CA ASP A 179 -10.51 -28.79 -1.21
C ASP A 179 -9.11 -28.38 -1.67
N HIS A 180 -8.33 -29.39 -2.06
CA HIS A 180 -7.04 -29.18 -2.71
C HIS A 180 -7.24 -28.38 -4.01
N VAL A 181 -6.96 -27.08 -3.95
CA VAL A 181 -6.87 -26.27 -5.17
C VAL A 181 -5.58 -26.70 -5.88
N LYS A 182 -5.73 -27.40 -7.00
CA LYS A 182 -4.62 -27.59 -7.94
C LYS A 182 -4.30 -26.21 -8.51
N ASN A 183 -3.10 -25.70 -8.25
CA ASN A 183 -2.59 -24.57 -9.01
C ASN A 183 -2.55 -24.93 -10.50
N ASP A 184 -2.82 -23.96 -11.37
CA ASP A 184 -2.83 -24.13 -12.83
C ASP A 184 -1.50 -24.62 -13.43
N ASP A 185 -0.43 -24.65 -12.63
CA ASP A 185 0.94 -25.05 -13.00
C ASP A 185 1.34 -26.46 -12.53
N GLY A 186 0.40 -27.23 -11.94
CA GLY A 186 0.63 -28.65 -11.67
C GLY A 186 1.55 -28.95 -10.47
N MET A 187 2.18 -27.97 -9.86
CA MET A 187 3.01 -28.18 -8.67
C MET A 187 2.17 -28.10 -7.40
N LEU A 188 2.11 -29.22 -6.68
CA LEU A 188 1.61 -29.34 -5.32
C LEU A 188 2.54 -28.59 -4.35
N LYS A 189 2.51 -27.26 -4.32
CA LYS A 189 2.95 -26.52 -3.16
C LYS A 189 1.73 -26.26 -2.29
N THR A 190 1.48 -27.17 -1.37
CA THR A 190 0.60 -26.95 -0.23
C THR A 190 1.26 -25.93 0.73
N LYS A 191 1.31 -24.67 0.34
CA LYS A 191 1.26 -23.63 1.33
C LYS A 191 -0.22 -23.53 1.69
N GLU A 192 -0.59 -24.04 2.86
CA GLU A 192 -1.95 -23.92 3.40
C GLU A 192 -2.22 -22.44 3.67
N VAL A 193 -2.59 -21.71 2.62
CA VAL A 193 -2.98 -20.31 2.70
C VAL A 193 -4.46 -20.28 3.00
N SER A 194 -4.81 -19.98 4.25
CA SER A 194 -6.21 -19.93 4.65
C SER A 194 -6.33 -19.40 6.08
N ARG A 195 -7.43 -18.72 6.36
CA ARG A 195 -7.76 -18.24 7.70
C ARG A 195 -7.99 -19.42 8.65
N GLU A 196 -7.31 -19.38 9.80
CA GLU A 196 -7.45 -20.40 10.85
C GLU A 196 -8.57 -20.08 11.85
N ASP A 197 -9.11 -18.84 11.81
CA ASP A 197 -10.21 -18.37 12.68
C ASP A 197 -11.60 -18.80 12.19
N GLY A 198 -11.69 -19.35 10.96
CA GLY A 198 -12.93 -19.85 10.36
C GLY A 198 -13.82 -18.76 9.75
N GLU A 199 -13.43 -17.49 9.74
CA GLU A 199 -14.21 -16.40 9.13
C GLU A 199 -14.09 -16.39 7.60
N ASN A 200 -15.21 -16.08 6.94
CA ASN A 200 -15.27 -15.83 5.49
C ASN A 200 -15.35 -14.31 5.24
N LEU A 201 -14.19 -13.67 5.07
CA LEU A 201 -14.15 -12.23 4.83
C LEU A 201 -14.78 -11.81 3.50
N VAL A 202 -14.89 -12.70 2.51
CA VAL A 202 -15.60 -12.42 1.25
C VAL A 202 -17.07 -12.11 1.49
N GLU A 203 -17.73 -12.86 2.38
CA GLU A 203 -19.13 -12.59 2.77
C GLU A 203 -19.26 -11.27 3.52
N ILE A 204 -18.31 -10.98 4.41
CA ILE A 204 -18.30 -9.73 5.19
C ILE A 204 -18.04 -8.52 4.28
N ILE A 205 -17.11 -8.60 3.33
CA ILE A 205 -16.86 -7.57 2.31
C ILE A 205 -18.16 -7.23 1.56
N GLY A 206 -18.92 -8.25 1.15
CA GLY A 206 -20.24 -8.05 0.53
C GLY A 206 -21.25 -7.38 1.45
N ALA A 207 -21.31 -7.80 2.73
CA ALA A 207 -22.21 -7.24 3.74
C ALA A 207 -21.87 -5.79 4.12
N GLU A 208 -20.58 -5.39 4.08
CA GLU A 208 -20.10 -4.02 4.30
C GLU A 208 -20.26 -3.12 3.07
N GLY A 209 -20.93 -3.60 2.02
CA GLY A 209 -21.34 -2.82 0.85
C GLY A 209 -20.25 -2.59 -0.20
N TYR A 210 -19.21 -3.43 -0.23
CA TYR A 210 -18.21 -3.37 -1.28
C TYR A 210 -18.69 -4.03 -2.58
N ASP A 211 -18.34 -3.41 -3.70
CA ASP A 211 -18.27 -4.06 -4.98
C ASP A 211 -17.01 -4.96 -5.01
N LEU A 212 -17.16 -6.27 -4.94
CA LEU A 212 -16.04 -7.21 -5.07
C LEU A 212 -15.72 -7.48 -6.55
N VAL A 213 -14.46 -7.30 -6.94
CA VAL A 213 -13.97 -7.49 -8.31
C VAL A 213 -12.75 -8.41 -8.29
N LEU A 214 -12.78 -9.46 -9.12
CA LEU A 214 -11.74 -10.50 -9.17
C LEU A 214 -10.92 -10.51 -10.47
N LYS A 215 -11.29 -9.70 -11.48
CA LYS A 215 -10.65 -9.67 -12.79
C LYS A 215 -10.55 -8.25 -13.33
N ARG A 216 -9.52 -8.02 -14.16
CA ARG A 216 -9.25 -6.75 -14.87
C ARG A 216 -10.48 -6.17 -15.56
N ASP A 217 -11.17 -6.98 -16.34
CA ASP A 217 -12.37 -6.56 -17.09
C ASP A 217 -13.49 -6.04 -16.18
N GLY A 218 -13.65 -6.66 -15.01
CA GLY A 218 -14.59 -6.20 -14.00
C GLY A 218 -14.21 -4.83 -13.44
N LEU A 219 -12.91 -4.59 -13.18
CA LEU A 219 -12.40 -3.32 -12.70
C LEU A 219 -12.63 -2.21 -13.73
N LEU A 220 -12.29 -2.45 -15.00
CA LEU A 220 -12.34 -1.44 -16.06
C LEU A 220 -13.77 -1.04 -16.46
N LYS A 221 -14.72 -1.95 -16.33
CA LYS A 221 -16.14 -1.72 -16.68
C LYS A 221 -16.94 -1.08 -15.56
N ARG A 222 -16.50 -1.19 -14.30
CA ARG A 222 -17.26 -0.68 -13.15
C ARG A 222 -17.05 0.82 -12.94
N LYS A 223 -18.15 1.54 -12.95
CA LYS A 223 -18.23 2.97 -12.60
C LYS A 223 -19.20 3.12 -11.42
N GLY A 224 -18.98 4.06 -10.54
CA GLY A 224 -19.87 4.34 -9.42
C GLY A 224 -19.13 4.80 -8.16
N ALA A 225 -19.88 5.19 -7.13
CA ALA A 225 -19.37 5.76 -5.88
C ALA A 225 -19.34 4.77 -4.71
N SER A 226 -19.75 3.50 -4.91
CA SER A 226 -19.73 2.46 -3.88
C SER A 226 -18.29 2.08 -3.48
N LYS A 227 -18.12 1.51 -2.29
CA LYS A 227 -16.84 0.94 -1.87
C LYS A 227 -16.39 -0.15 -2.85
N LEU A 228 -15.08 -0.28 -3.08
CA LEU A 228 -14.52 -1.19 -4.06
C LEU A 228 -13.44 -2.08 -3.45
N TRP A 229 -13.61 -3.39 -3.54
CA TRP A 229 -12.58 -4.36 -3.20
C TRP A 229 -12.18 -5.16 -4.45
N GLY A 230 -10.91 -5.07 -4.85
CA GLY A 230 -10.33 -5.87 -5.93
C GLY A 230 -9.32 -6.86 -5.36
N ALA A 231 -9.56 -8.16 -5.58
CA ALA A 231 -8.65 -9.25 -5.22
C ALA A 231 -8.33 -10.05 -6.49
N PHE A 232 -7.28 -9.63 -7.21
CA PHE A 232 -7.03 -10.05 -8.59
C PHE A 232 -6.15 -11.29 -8.71
N ALA A 233 -5.50 -11.71 -7.62
CA ALA A 233 -4.68 -12.91 -7.52
C ALA A 233 -4.85 -13.56 -6.15
N GLU A 234 -4.63 -14.88 -6.06
CA GLU A 234 -4.66 -15.59 -4.77
C GLU A 234 -3.56 -15.07 -3.84
N GLU A 235 -2.34 -14.91 -4.36
CA GLU A 235 -1.21 -14.29 -3.65
C GLU A 235 -0.93 -12.90 -4.26
N ASP A 236 0.15 -12.73 -5.01
CA ASP A 236 0.57 -11.48 -5.63
C ASP A 236 0.13 -11.37 -7.10
N ILE A 237 -0.07 -10.16 -7.59
CA ILE A 237 -0.25 -9.88 -9.02
C ILE A 237 1.07 -10.19 -9.74
N ALA A 238 1.01 -10.79 -10.94
CA ALA A 238 2.19 -11.11 -11.72
C ALA A 238 3.08 -9.89 -12.00
N TYR A 239 4.40 -10.10 -12.19
CA TYR A 239 5.27 -9.03 -12.68
C TYR A 239 4.72 -8.43 -13.96
N GLU A 240 4.83 -7.12 -14.15
CA GLU A 240 4.16 -6.42 -15.26
C GLU A 240 4.53 -6.99 -16.64
N MET A 241 5.81 -7.38 -16.83
CA MET A 241 6.26 -8.01 -18.05
C MET A 241 5.55 -9.36 -18.28
N ASP A 242 5.46 -10.18 -17.24
CA ASP A 242 4.85 -11.52 -17.29
C ASP A 242 3.32 -11.43 -17.37
N ARG A 243 2.72 -10.46 -16.68
CA ARG A 243 1.28 -10.25 -16.60
C ARG A 243 0.63 -10.17 -17.99
N LYS A 244 1.26 -9.43 -18.90
CA LYS A 244 0.73 -9.22 -20.26
C LYS A 244 0.53 -10.52 -21.04
N THR A 245 1.39 -11.49 -20.81
CA THR A 245 1.42 -12.75 -21.55
C THR A 245 0.82 -13.90 -20.75
N LEU A 246 1.17 -14.01 -19.45
CA LEU A 246 0.82 -15.15 -18.62
C LEU A 246 -0.46 -14.94 -17.81
N LYS A 247 -0.80 -13.68 -17.44
CA LYS A 247 -1.92 -13.34 -16.55
C LYS A 247 -2.71 -12.11 -17.07
N PRO A 248 -3.23 -12.12 -18.31
CA PRO A 248 -3.87 -10.95 -18.92
C PRO A 248 -5.18 -10.52 -18.22
N ASP A 249 -5.75 -11.37 -17.38
CA ASP A 249 -6.95 -11.09 -16.57
C ASP A 249 -6.64 -10.27 -15.30
N GLU A 250 -5.37 -10.12 -14.94
CA GLU A 250 -4.93 -9.26 -13.83
C GLU A 250 -4.75 -7.81 -14.32
N PRO A 251 -5.19 -6.77 -13.57
CA PRO A 251 -4.98 -5.38 -13.95
C PRO A 251 -3.53 -4.95 -13.71
N SER A 252 -3.05 -3.96 -14.47
CA SER A 252 -1.78 -3.30 -14.18
C SER A 252 -1.91 -2.34 -12.99
N LEU A 253 -0.75 -1.96 -12.39
CA LEU A 253 -0.72 -0.97 -11.31
C LEU A 253 -1.32 0.37 -11.75
N ALA A 254 -1.03 0.82 -12.97
CA ALA A 254 -1.60 2.04 -13.54
C ALA A 254 -3.13 1.97 -13.70
N GLU A 255 -3.67 0.82 -14.11
CA GLU A 255 -5.12 0.60 -14.22
C GLU A 255 -5.81 0.63 -12.86
N MET A 256 -5.21 -0.02 -11.85
CA MET A 256 -5.71 0.00 -10.47
C MET A 256 -5.66 1.42 -9.88
N THR A 257 -4.54 2.13 -10.04
CA THR A 257 -4.36 3.52 -9.59
C THR A 257 -5.40 4.44 -10.21
N ARG A 258 -5.61 4.35 -11.52
CA ARG A 258 -6.65 5.13 -12.22
C ARG A 258 -8.04 4.83 -11.69
N ALA A 259 -8.39 3.56 -11.51
CA ALA A 259 -9.70 3.14 -10.99
C ALA A 259 -9.93 3.64 -9.55
N ALA A 260 -8.90 3.58 -8.69
CA ALA A 260 -8.93 4.10 -7.33
C ALA A 260 -9.15 5.63 -7.33
N ILE A 261 -8.38 6.38 -8.10
CA ILE A 261 -8.52 7.84 -8.23
C ILE A 261 -9.94 8.19 -8.70
N GLN A 262 -10.44 7.54 -9.76
CA GLN A 262 -11.79 7.79 -10.28
C GLN A 262 -12.90 7.54 -9.24
N ARG A 263 -12.70 6.57 -8.35
CA ARG A 263 -13.66 6.25 -7.29
C ARG A 263 -13.59 7.25 -6.13
N LEU A 264 -12.38 7.55 -5.67
CA LEU A 264 -12.14 8.39 -4.51
C LEU A 264 -12.38 9.88 -4.79
N SER A 265 -12.11 10.34 -6.01
CA SER A 265 -12.32 11.74 -6.43
C SER A 265 -13.79 12.20 -6.46
N GLN A 266 -14.73 11.27 -6.27
CA GLN A 266 -16.16 11.60 -6.08
C GLN A 266 -16.49 12.08 -4.65
N SER A 267 -15.51 12.16 -3.76
CA SER A 267 -15.65 12.72 -2.41
C SER A 267 -15.83 14.22 -2.46
N GLU A 268 -16.73 14.77 -1.64
CA GLU A 268 -16.88 16.23 -1.50
C GLU A 268 -15.72 16.85 -0.72
N LYS A 269 -15.10 16.14 0.20
CA LYS A 269 -13.97 16.61 1.02
C LYS A 269 -12.61 16.37 0.36
N GLY A 270 -12.49 15.31 -0.42
CA GLY A 270 -11.26 14.82 -1.02
C GLY A 270 -10.87 13.44 -0.53
N PHE A 271 -9.62 13.01 -0.80
CA PHE A 271 -9.19 11.64 -0.50
C PHE A 271 -7.72 11.52 -0.14
N PHE A 272 -7.40 10.41 0.53
CA PHE A 272 -6.06 9.87 0.71
C PHE A 272 -5.98 8.51 0.01
N LEU A 273 -5.03 8.35 -0.91
CA LEU A 273 -4.74 7.10 -1.62
C LEU A 273 -3.29 6.72 -1.44
N MET A 274 -3.03 5.52 -0.91
CA MET A 274 -1.72 4.88 -0.92
C MET A 274 -1.63 3.93 -2.12
N VAL A 275 -0.51 3.97 -2.86
CA VAL A 275 -0.23 3.10 -4.01
C VAL A 275 1.15 2.50 -3.86
N GLU A 276 1.27 1.18 -4.01
CA GLU A 276 2.54 0.48 -3.89
C GLU A 276 2.88 -0.30 -5.16
N GLY A 277 4.10 -0.08 -5.67
CA GLY A 277 4.77 -0.98 -6.60
C GLY A 277 5.67 -1.93 -5.81
N SER A 278 5.11 -3.00 -5.30
CA SER A 278 5.73 -3.89 -4.31
C SER A 278 6.86 -4.75 -4.88
N LYS A 279 6.83 -5.00 -6.18
CA LYS A 279 7.62 -6.10 -6.75
C LYS A 279 8.98 -5.69 -7.30
N VAL A 280 9.36 -4.40 -7.22
CA VAL A 280 10.75 -3.99 -7.44
C VAL A 280 11.64 -4.64 -6.38
N ASP A 281 11.20 -4.62 -5.12
CA ASP A 281 11.87 -5.27 -3.99
C ASP A 281 12.08 -6.77 -4.22
N TRP A 282 11.04 -7.47 -4.64
CA TRP A 282 11.12 -8.92 -4.86
C TRP A 282 12.06 -9.29 -6.02
N ALA A 283 12.08 -8.49 -7.10
CA ALA A 283 13.05 -8.63 -8.17
C ALA A 283 14.47 -8.33 -7.67
N ALA A 284 14.62 -7.34 -6.77
CA ALA A 284 15.89 -6.95 -6.17
C ALA A 284 16.44 -8.04 -5.23
N HIS A 285 15.60 -8.70 -4.43
CA HIS A 285 15.98 -9.87 -3.64
C HIS A 285 16.50 -11.04 -4.50
N LYS A 286 16.01 -11.16 -5.73
CA LYS A 286 16.51 -12.13 -6.71
C LYS A 286 17.70 -11.63 -7.52
N ASN A 287 18.09 -10.36 -7.38
CA ASN A 287 19.07 -9.67 -8.24
C ASN A 287 18.67 -9.76 -9.74
N ASP A 288 17.35 -9.81 -10.05
CA ASP A 288 16.82 -9.86 -11.40
C ASP A 288 16.69 -8.45 -12.01
N PRO A 289 17.61 -7.99 -12.86
CA PRO A 289 17.55 -6.66 -13.43
C PRO A 289 16.39 -6.47 -14.41
N VAL A 290 15.90 -7.55 -15.02
CA VAL A 290 14.75 -7.51 -15.93
C VAL A 290 13.47 -7.27 -15.13
N GLY A 291 13.29 -8.00 -14.04
CA GLY A 291 12.17 -7.79 -13.11
C GLY A 291 12.19 -6.39 -12.48
N MET A 292 13.35 -5.92 -11.98
CA MET A 292 13.49 -4.57 -11.44
C MET A 292 13.03 -3.50 -12.44
N ILE A 293 13.52 -3.56 -13.68
CA ILE A 293 13.15 -2.61 -14.75
C ILE A 293 11.65 -2.69 -15.05
N SER A 294 11.13 -3.90 -15.20
CA SER A 294 9.70 -4.11 -15.47
C SER A 294 8.81 -3.38 -14.44
N GLU A 295 9.15 -3.54 -13.17
CA GLU A 295 8.34 -3.03 -12.07
C GLU A 295 8.54 -1.52 -11.84
N VAL A 296 9.75 -0.98 -12.02
CA VAL A 296 9.97 0.48 -12.00
C VAL A 296 9.19 1.15 -13.12
N LEU A 297 9.18 0.59 -14.33
CA LEU A 297 8.42 1.16 -15.45
C LEU A 297 6.90 1.06 -15.22
N SER A 298 6.42 -0.03 -14.62
CA SER A 298 5.01 -0.17 -14.21
C SER A 298 4.61 0.86 -13.15
N PHE A 299 5.48 1.10 -12.17
CA PHE A 299 5.28 2.14 -11.15
C PHE A 299 5.30 3.55 -11.77
N ASP A 300 6.23 3.84 -12.67
CA ASP A 300 6.31 5.12 -13.38
C ASP A 300 5.07 5.41 -14.22
N ASP A 301 4.47 4.38 -14.82
CA ASP A 301 3.19 4.50 -15.53
C ASP A 301 2.04 4.84 -14.56
N ALA A 302 2.02 4.26 -13.36
CA ALA A 302 1.06 4.61 -12.30
C ALA A 302 1.27 6.04 -11.76
N VAL A 303 2.53 6.49 -11.61
CA VAL A 303 2.87 7.90 -11.32
C VAL A 303 2.32 8.82 -12.42
N GLY A 304 2.38 8.39 -13.67
CA GLY A 304 1.78 9.11 -14.80
C GLY A 304 0.28 9.37 -14.63
N GLU A 305 -0.48 8.36 -14.17
CA GLU A 305 -1.92 8.51 -13.87
C GLU A 305 -2.16 9.47 -12.69
N ALA A 306 -1.38 9.35 -11.63
CA ALA A 306 -1.47 10.26 -10.48
C ALA A 306 -1.17 11.72 -10.86
N LEU A 307 -0.09 11.94 -11.64
CA LEU A 307 0.28 13.28 -12.09
C LEU A 307 -0.72 13.87 -13.09
N LYS A 308 -1.32 13.05 -13.96
CA LYS A 308 -2.38 13.50 -14.85
C LYS A 308 -3.54 14.08 -14.05
N PHE A 309 -4.05 13.33 -13.09
CA PHE A 309 -5.12 13.80 -12.21
C PHE A 309 -4.72 15.05 -11.42
N ALA A 310 -3.53 15.07 -10.82
CA ALA A 310 -3.06 16.17 -9.99
C ALA A 310 -2.90 17.50 -10.77
N ARG A 311 -2.50 17.43 -12.05
CA ARG A 311 -2.40 18.62 -12.93
C ARG A 311 -3.77 19.20 -13.30
N GLU A 312 -4.77 18.35 -13.48
CA GLU A 312 -6.14 18.75 -13.79
C GLU A 312 -6.84 19.32 -12.53
N ASP A 313 -6.72 18.65 -11.40
CA ASP A 313 -7.35 18.99 -10.13
C ASP A 313 -6.73 20.20 -9.43
N ARG A 314 -5.39 20.36 -9.49
CA ARG A 314 -4.58 21.43 -8.89
C ARG A 314 -4.55 21.49 -7.35
N ASN A 315 -5.36 20.71 -6.67
CA ASN A 315 -5.43 20.59 -5.21
C ASN A 315 -5.00 19.18 -4.74
N THR A 316 -4.27 18.47 -5.57
CA THR A 316 -3.73 17.15 -5.27
C THR A 316 -2.23 17.22 -4.99
N MET A 317 -1.81 16.73 -3.82
CA MET A 317 -0.41 16.44 -3.50
C MET A 317 -0.10 15.02 -3.93
N VAL A 318 0.93 14.84 -4.76
CA VAL A 318 1.52 13.54 -5.07
C VAL A 318 2.88 13.46 -4.41
N VAL A 319 3.13 12.41 -3.64
CA VAL A 319 4.44 12.10 -3.06
C VAL A 319 4.79 10.68 -3.48
N ALA A 320 5.97 10.47 -4.04
CA ALA A 320 6.49 9.15 -4.34
C ALA A 320 7.86 8.96 -3.68
N VAL A 321 8.10 7.77 -3.13
CA VAL A 321 9.30 7.43 -2.37
C VAL A 321 9.55 5.93 -2.46
N THR A 322 10.73 5.47 -2.07
CA THR A 322 10.97 4.07 -1.72
C THR A 322 11.14 3.96 -0.20
N ASP A 323 10.80 2.84 0.34
CA ASP A 323 10.88 2.55 1.78
C ASP A 323 12.31 2.20 2.23
N HIS A 324 13.11 1.56 1.37
CA HIS A 324 14.54 1.25 1.53
C HIS A 324 15.17 0.94 0.18
N GLY A 325 16.49 0.78 0.12
CA GLY A 325 17.17 0.17 -1.00
C GLY A 325 17.22 -1.36 -0.87
N ASN A 326 17.58 -2.05 -1.95
CA ASN A 326 17.77 -3.50 -1.98
C ASN A 326 18.83 -3.91 -3.00
N SER A 327 19.36 -5.16 -2.92
CA SER A 327 20.33 -5.79 -3.81
C SER A 327 21.72 -5.15 -3.85
N GLY A 328 21.85 -3.86 -3.54
CA GLY A 328 23.08 -3.09 -3.75
C GLY A 328 23.53 -3.13 -5.20
N LEU A 329 22.58 -2.96 -6.15
CA LEU A 329 22.87 -2.86 -7.58
C LEU A 329 23.86 -1.74 -7.84
N THR A 330 24.86 -2.00 -8.68
CA THR A 330 25.77 -1.00 -9.23
C THR A 330 25.81 -1.04 -10.75
N LEU A 331 25.83 0.14 -11.36
CA LEU A 331 25.99 0.32 -12.80
C LEU A 331 27.47 0.30 -13.15
N GLY A 332 27.98 -0.89 -13.36
CA GLY A 332 29.38 -1.26 -13.50
C GLY A 332 29.75 -2.33 -12.47
N ASN A 333 30.72 -3.16 -12.80
CA ASN A 333 31.21 -4.24 -11.95
C ASN A 333 32.73 -4.36 -12.05
N GLN A 334 33.34 -5.36 -11.42
CA GLN A 334 34.82 -5.55 -11.50
C GLN A 334 35.31 -5.71 -12.94
N GLY A 335 34.50 -6.24 -13.86
CA GLY A 335 34.88 -6.39 -15.28
C GLY A 335 34.99 -5.05 -16.01
N THR A 336 34.41 -3.97 -15.51
CA THR A 336 34.47 -2.63 -16.10
C THR A 336 35.64 -1.80 -15.56
N ASN A 337 36.34 -2.23 -14.51
CA ASN A 337 37.40 -1.46 -13.82
C ASN A 337 38.50 -0.92 -14.75
N GLY A 338 38.94 -1.72 -15.72
CA GLY A 338 40.03 -1.34 -16.64
C GLY A 338 39.58 -0.43 -17.79
N ASP A 339 38.28 -0.34 -18.04
CA ASP A 339 37.74 0.34 -19.22
C ASP A 339 36.43 1.11 -18.91
N TYR A 340 36.26 1.61 -17.68
CA TYR A 340 35.03 2.30 -17.27
C TYR A 340 34.69 3.55 -18.11
N LYS A 341 35.72 4.15 -18.76
CA LYS A 341 35.54 5.34 -19.63
C LYS A 341 34.87 5.01 -20.97
N ASN A 342 34.83 3.74 -21.38
CA ASN A 342 34.35 3.27 -22.67
C ASN A 342 33.15 2.31 -22.51
N GLN A 343 32.24 2.65 -21.58
CA GLN A 343 31.05 1.87 -21.31
C GLN A 343 29.78 2.64 -21.76
N PRO A 344 29.40 2.57 -23.05
CA PRO A 344 28.15 3.18 -23.51
C PRO A 344 26.96 2.50 -22.89
N VAL A 345 25.83 3.24 -22.79
CA VAL A 345 24.59 2.77 -22.14
C VAL A 345 24.08 1.45 -22.76
N GLU A 346 24.27 1.25 -24.04
CA GLU A 346 23.88 0.06 -24.77
C GLU A 346 24.49 -1.23 -24.19
N LYS A 347 25.71 -1.18 -23.66
CA LYS A 347 26.32 -2.35 -23.00
C LYS A 347 25.56 -2.82 -21.76
N PHE A 348 24.83 -1.92 -21.10
CA PHE A 348 24.02 -2.23 -19.92
C PHE A 348 22.62 -2.71 -20.30
N VAL A 349 22.01 -2.10 -21.33
CA VAL A 349 20.58 -2.32 -21.61
C VAL A 349 20.29 -3.33 -22.73
N GLU A 350 21.18 -3.45 -23.75
CA GLU A 350 20.94 -4.36 -24.87
C GLU A 350 20.81 -5.85 -24.48
N PRO A 351 21.60 -6.38 -23.51
CA PRO A 351 21.36 -7.74 -23.04
C PRO A 351 19.96 -7.91 -22.43
N LEU A 352 19.49 -6.91 -21.66
CA LEU A 352 18.23 -6.94 -20.93
C LEU A 352 17.01 -6.81 -21.86
N ARG A 353 17.14 -6.05 -22.94
CA ARG A 353 16.08 -5.87 -23.95
C ARG A 353 15.69 -7.13 -24.72
N LYS A 354 16.49 -8.18 -24.60
CA LYS A 354 16.21 -9.48 -25.23
C LYS A 354 15.23 -10.33 -24.43
N ALA A 355 14.96 -9.96 -23.17
CA ALA A 355 14.03 -10.67 -22.32
C ALA A 355 12.57 -10.32 -22.71
N GLU A 356 11.73 -11.32 -22.77
CA GLU A 356 10.27 -11.23 -22.95
C GLU A 356 9.51 -11.51 -21.65
N LEU A 357 10.15 -12.21 -20.71
CA LEU A 357 9.65 -12.54 -19.38
C LEU A 357 10.73 -12.21 -18.33
N THR A 358 10.30 -12.00 -17.09
CA THR A 358 11.20 -11.96 -15.92
C THR A 358 11.81 -13.34 -15.68
N VAL A 359 12.82 -13.44 -14.82
CA VAL A 359 13.37 -14.75 -14.48
C VAL A 359 12.31 -15.68 -13.91
N LYS A 360 11.43 -15.16 -13.01
CA LYS A 360 10.34 -15.92 -12.41
C LYS A 360 9.32 -16.37 -13.48
N GLY A 361 8.92 -15.44 -14.36
CA GLY A 361 7.99 -15.75 -15.45
C GLY A 361 8.54 -16.79 -16.42
N ALA A 362 9.82 -16.67 -16.81
CA ALA A 362 10.46 -17.64 -17.71
C ALA A 362 10.56 -19.03 -17.06
N VAL A 363 11.06 -19.12 -15.82
CA VAL A 363 11.22 -20.40 -15.11
C VAL A 363 9.89 -21.06 -14.80
N SER A 364 8.81 -20.29 -14.58
CA SER A 364 7.46 -20.85 -14.39
C SER A 364 6.94 -21.64 -15.61
N GLN A 365 7.54 -21.43 -16.80
CA GLN A 365 7.18 -22.14 -18.02
C GLN A 365 8.00 -23.44 -18.21
N LEU A 366 8.94 -23.76 -17.28
CA LEU A 366 9.76 -24.96 -17.39
C LEU A 366 8.90 -26.20 -17.21
N LYS A 367 8.98 -27.13 -18.18
CA LYS A 367 8.29 -28.43 -18.10
C LYS A 367 9.02 -29.36 -17.12
N GLU A 368 8.29 -30.30 -16.54
CA GLU A 368 8.84 -31.29 -15.60
C GLU A 368 10.00 -32.10 -16.17
N ASP A 369 9.96 -32.43 -17.47
CA ASP A 369 11.01 -33.15 -18.17
C ASP A 369 12.16 -32.25 -18.68
N HIS A 370 12.09 -30.96 -18.41
CA HIS A 370 13.03 -29.91 -18.83
C HIS A 370 13.24 -29.84 -20.35
N SER A 371 12.39 -30.44 -21.15
CA SER A 371 12.53 -30.52 -22.62
C SER A 371 12.51 -29.16 -23.31
N ASN A 372 11.94 -28.14 -22.66
CA ASN A 372 11.85 -26.75 -23.15
C ASN A 372 12.84 -25.78 -22.49
N LEU A 373 13.89 -26.27 -21.82
CA LEU A 373 14.87 -25.41 -21.12
C LEU A 373 15.45 -24.32 -22.05
N LYS A 374 15.73 -24.62 -23.31
CA LYS A 374 16.23 -23.62 -24.29
C LYS A 374 15.23 -22.48 -24.53
N GLU A 375 13.95 -22.80 -24.57
CA GLU A 375 12.87 -21.82 -24.71
C GLU A 375 12.78 -20.93 -23.48
N VAL A 376 12.79 -21.52 -22.27
CA VAL A 376 12.83 -20.80 -20.99
C VAL A 376 13.99 -19.83 -20.94
N LEU A 377 15.20 -20.26 -21.28
CA LEU A 377 16.41 -19.41 -21.33
C LEU A 377 16.26 -18.29 -22.36
N SER A 378 15.69 -18.59 -23.53
CA SER A 378 15.43 -17.58 -24.57
C SER A 378 14.44 -16.51 -24.12
N ASN A 379 13.36 -16.90 -23.43
CA ASN A 379 12.35 -15.98 -22.92
C ASN A 379 12.92 -14.98 -21.89
N TYR A 380 13.96 -15.36 -21.16
CA TYR A 380 14.73 -14.45 -20.30
C TYR A 380 15.87 -13.72 -21.03
N GLY A 381 15.96 -13.80 -22.36
CA GLY A 381 17.02 -13.14 -23.17
C GLY A 381 18.35 -13.88 -23.24
N LEU A 382 18.41 -15.13 -22.79
CA LEU A 382 19.60 -15.98 -22.78
C LEU A 382 19.63 -17.00 -23.92
N GLY A 383 19.07 -16.67 -25.11
CA GLY A 383 19.01 -17.59 -26.25
C GLY A 383 20.37 -18.01 -26.83
N ASN A 384 21.42 -17.20 -26.68
CA ASN A 384 22.76 -17.46 -27.20
C ASN A 384 23.73 -17.87 -26.09
N LEU A 385 23.81 -19.15 -25.79
CA LEU A 385 24.69 -19.72 -24.78
C LEU A 385 25.86 -20.49 -25.41
N SER A 386 27.06 -20.36 -24.83
CA SER A 386 28.14 -21.31 -25.07
C SER A 386 27.77 -22.69 -24.51
N LYS A 387 28.42 -23.74 -24.99
CA LYS A 387 28.20 -25.10 -24.47
C LYS A 387 28.40 -25.18 -22.95
N LYS A 388 29.41 -24.46 -22.41
CA LYS A 388 29.69 -24.42 -20.96
C LYS A 388 28.56 -23.75 -20.18
N GLU A 389 28.06 -22.61 -20.66
CA GLU A 389 26.93 -21.89 -20.04
C GLU A 389 25.66 -22.74 -20.07
N PHE A 390 25.38 -23.38 -21.21
CA PHE A 390 24.20 -24.24 -21.33
C PHE A 390 24.25 -25.44 -20.37
N CYS A 391 25.40 -26.14 -20.25
CA CYS A 391 25.55 -27.22 -19.28
C CYS A 391 25.36 -26.74 -17.83
N ALA A 392 25.82 -25.53 -17.47
CA ALA A 392 25.56 -24.96 -16.15
C ALA A 392 24.05 -24.73 -15.90
N MET A 393 23.31 -24.21 -16.88
CA MET A 393 21.86 -24.05 -16.81
C MET A 393 21.13 -25.40 -16.72
N GLU A 394 21.58 -26.41 -17.48
CA GLU A 394 21.01 -27.76 -17.43
C GLU A 394 21.23 -28.41 -16.05
N ASP A 395 22.40 -28.24 -15.44
CA ASP A 395 22.65 -28.71 -14.09
C ASP A 395 21.80 -27.98 -13.05
N ALA A 396 21.66 -26.65 -13.17
CA ALA A 396 20.86 -25.82 -12.29
C ALA A 396 19.34 -26.08 -12.42
N SER A 397 18.87 -26.50 -13.62
CA SER A 397 17.44 -26.70 -13.88
C SER A 397 16.78 -27.78 -13.03
N LYS A 398 17.55 -28.58 -12.30
CA LYS A 398 17.06 -29.59 -11.34
C LYS A 398 16.26 -28.96 -10.18
N LYS A 399 16.48 -27.67 -9.89
CA LYS A 399 15.72 -26.86 -8.94
C LYS A 399 15.44 -25.50 -9.56
N ALA A 400 14.19 -25.04 -9.48
CA ALA A 400 13.78 -23.77 -10.04
C ALA A 400 14.60 -22.59 -9.50
N GLU A 401 14.83 -22.54 -8.19
CA GLU A 401 15.61 -21.48 -7.54
C GLU A 401 17.07 -21.44 -8.02
N ASP A 402 17.72 -22.59 -8.17
CA ASP A 402 19.09 -22.69 -8.65
C ASP A 402 19.18 -22.22 -10.11
N LEU A 403 18.16 -22.52 -10.94
CA LEU A 403 18.09 -22.06 -12.33
C LEU A 403 17.89 -20.54 -12.41
N GLU A 404 16.97 -19.98 -11.63
CA GLU A 404 16.76 -18.54 -11.52
C GLU A 404 18.09 -17.83 -11.21
N ASP A 405 18.81 -18.29 -10.18
CA ASP A 405 20.08 -17.70 -9.73
C ASP A 405 21.16 -17.74 -10.82
N GLU A 406 21.32 -18.87 -11.54
CA GLU A 406 22.32 -18.95 -12.62
C GLU A 406 21.92 -18.08 -13.83
N MET A 407 20.63 -17.99 -14.17
CA MET A 407 20.13 -17.13 -15.23
C MET A 407 20.41 -15.66 -14.92
N VAL A 408 20.10 -15.23 -13.70
CA VAL A 408 20.32 -13.85 -13.23
C VAL A 408 21.82 -13.49 -13.20
N LYS A 409 22.68 -14.35 -12.65
CA LYS A 409 24.14 -14.16 -12.64
C LYS A 409 24.69 -13.97 -14.03
N LEU A 410 24.25 -14.77 -14.99
CA LEU A 410 24.71 -14.67 -16.37
C LEU A 410 24.20 -13.39 -17.04
N MET A 411 22.93 -13.00 -16.80
CA MET A 411 22.37 -11.75 -17.31
C MET A 411 23.09 -10.53 -16.73
N ALA A 412 23.29 -10.48 -15.43
CA ALA A 412 24.05 -9.42 -14.76
C ALA A 412 25.47 -9.25 -15.34
N LYS A 413 26.17 -10.37 -15.55
CA LYS A 413 27.49 -10.38 -16.19
C LYS A 413 27.45 -9.79 -17.60
N ARG A 414 26.45 -10.16 -18.42
CA ARG A 414 26.31 -9.67 -19.80
C ARG A 414 25.95 -8.18 -19.85
N ALA A 415 25.21 -7.70 -18.86
CA ALA A 415 24.78 -6.30 -18.73
C ALA A 415 25.75 -5.44 -17.92
N ASN A 416 26.94 -5.94 -17.55
CA ASN A 416 27.94 -5.23 -16.74
C ASN A 416 27.43 -4.73 -15.37
N LEU A 417 26.45 -5.40 -14.79
CA LEU A 417 25.86 -5.06 -13.50
C LEU A 417 26.59 -5.75 -12.36
N GLY A 418 26.68 -5.07 -11.22
CA GLY A 418 27.16 -5.63 -9.97
C GLY A 418 26.06 -5.65 -8.91
N PHE A 419 26.11 -6.65 -8.02
CA PHE A 419 25.23 -6.78 -6.87
C PHE A 419 26.05 -7.10 -5.63
N THR A 420 25.71 -6.53 -4.48
CA THR A 420 26.45 -6.75 -3.23
C THR A 420 25.73 -7.66 -2.26
N THR A 421 24.42 -7.81 -2.38
CA THR A 421 23.57 -8.59 -1.46
C THR A 421 22.33 -9.12 -2.16
N HIS A 422 21.58 -9.98 -1.50
CA HIS A 422 20.21 -10.37 -1.82
C HIS A 422 19.20 -9.77 -0.83
N GLY A 423 19.60 -8.78 -0.06
CA GLY A 423 18.79 -8.15 0.98
C GLY A 423 18.79 -6.65 0.88
N HIS A 424 18.14 -6.02 1.84
CA HIS A 424 17.99 -4.57 1.89
C HIS A 424 19.33 -3.87 2.12
N THR A 425 19.37 -2.60 1.75
CA THR A 425 20.52 -1.70 1.90
C THR A 425 20.11 -0.42 2.61
N GLY A 426 21.05 0.24 3.29
CA GLY A 426 20.76 1.31 4.26
C GLY A 426 21.04 2.73 3.77
N GLU A 427 21.11 2.95 2.44
CA GLU A 427 21.32 4.26 1.85
C GLU A 427 20.09 5.18 1.96
N ASP A 428 20.32 6.50 1.88
CA ASP A 428 19.26 7.47 1.63
C ASP A 428 18.69 7.24 0.22
N VAL A 429 17.37 7.38 0.10
CA VAL A 429 16.62 7.08 -1.13
C VAL A 429 16.00 8.33 -1.74
N PHE A 430 15.62 8.29 -3.01
CA PHE A 430 15.00 9.43 -3.68
C PHE A 430 13.63 9.77 -3.12
N LEU A 431 13.35 11.08 -3.04
CA LEU A 431 12.05 11.66 -2.74
C LEU A 431 11.54 12.41 -3.96
N TYR A 432 10.34 12.08 -4.39
CA TYR A 432 9.65 12.69 -5.51
C TYR A 432 8.36 13.33 -5.01
N ALA A 433 8.04 14.56 -5.45
CA ALA A 433 6.80 15.18 -5.05
C ALA A 433 6.30 16.25 -6.03
N TYR A 434 4.97 16.34 -6.16
CA TYR A 434 4.26 17.33 -6.98
C TYR A 434 3.06 17.90 -6.21
N GLY A 435 2.67 19.13 -6.54
CA GLY A 435 1.46 19.77 -6.02
C GLY A 435 1.70 20.64 -4.79
N PRO A 436 0.61 21.17 -4.20
CA PRO A 436 0.68 22.10 -3.08
C PRO A 436 1.13 21.39 -1.80
N GLY A 437 1.95 22.08 -0.98
CA GLY A 437 2.40 21.59 0.32
C GLY A 437 3.44 20.45 0.27
N LYS A 438 3.95 20.09 -0.91
CA LYS A 438 4.88 18.98 -1.10
C LYS A 438 6.16 19.11 -0.25
N PRO A 439 6.71 17.99 0.26
CA PRO A 439 8.01 17.98 0.92
C PRO A 439 9.14 18.24 -0.09
N VAL A 440 10.28 18.75 0.39
CA VAL A 440 11.51 18.98 -0.39
C VAL A 440 12.76 18.80 0.48
N GLY A 441 13.89 18.48 -0.13
CA GLY A 441 15.17 18.29 0.55
C GLY A 441 15.37 16.89 1.09
N LEU A 442 16.35 16.69 1.96
CA LEU A 442 16.58 15.43 2.65
C LEU A 442 15.77 15.43 3.95
N ILE A 443 14.84 14.49 4.06
CA ILE A 443 13.90 14.40 5.20
C ILE A 443 13.95 13.02 5.85
N GLU A 444 13.40 12.91 7.06
CA GLU A 444 13.10 11.61 7.66
C GLU A 444 11.84 11.01 7.04
N ASN A 445 11.76 9.69 6.91
CA ASN A 445 10.53 9.05 6.44
C ASN A 445 9.33 9.33 7.38
N THR A 446 9.59 9.60 8.65
CA THR A 446 8.59 10.02 9.65
C THR A 446 8.03 11.44 9.41
N ASP A 447 8.68 12.27 8.59
CA ASP A 447 8.16 13.60 8.26
C ASP A 447 7.06 13.55 7.19
N ILE A 448 7.03 12.50 6.37
CA ILE A 448 6.06 12.33 5.28
C ILE A 448 4.61 12.39 5.80
N PRO A 449 4.17 11.56 6.76
CA PRO A 449 2.78 11.61 7.23
C PRO A 449 2.45 12.90 7.97
N ARG A 450 3.43 13.59 8.55
CA ARG A 450 3.24 14.91 9.16
C ARG A 450 2.96 15.99 8.12
N VAL A 451 3.69 15.96 6.99
CA VAL A 451 3.45 16.87 5.85
C VAL A 451 2.07 16.60 5.24
N ILE A 452 1.73 15.34 5.05
CA ILE A 452 0.44 14.91 4.49
C ILE A 452 -0.72 15.34 5.40
N SER A 453 -0.68 15.01 6.70
CA SER A 453 -1.74 15.34 7.63
C SER A 453 -1.93 16.86 7.76
N LYS A 454 -0.84 17.62 7.82
CA LYS A 454 -0.88 19.10 7.81
C LYS A 454 -1.54 19.64 6.53
N TYR A 455 -1.22 19.06 5.37
CA TYR A 455 -1.85 19.47 4.10
C TYR A 455 -3.35 19.18 4.11
N LEU A 456 -3.76 18.02 4.59
CA LEU A 456 -5.18 17.65 4.69
C LEU A 456 -5.92 18.49 5.75
N GLY A 457 -5.25 19.00 6.77
CA GLY A 457 -5.81 19.93 7.76
C GLY A 457 -6.00 19.33 9.15
N PHE A 458 -5.38 18.18 9.44
CA PHE A 458 -5.34 17.57 10.77
C PHE A 458 -3.90 17.37 11.25
N SER A 459 -3.72 16.94 12.50
CA SER A 459 -2.40 16.70 13.07
C SER A 459 -2.35 15.37 13.81
N LEU A 460 -1.49 14.46 13.35
CA LEU A 460 -1.21 13.20 14.04
C LEU A 460 -0.64 13.38 15.45
N SER A 461 -0.10 14.57 15.76
CA SER A 461 0.44 14.93 17.08
C SER A 461 -0.60 15.61 17.98
N SER A 462 -1.86 15.75 17.56
CA SER A 462 -2.91 16.27 18.44
C SER A 462 -3.15 15.31 19.62
N GLY A 463 -3.52 15.85 20.77
CA GLY A 463 -3.78 15.02 21.96
C GLY A 463 -4.82 13.92 21.72
N GLU A 464 -5.84 14.21 20.91
CA GLU A 464 -6.88 13.25 20.52
C GLU A 464 -6.29 12.05 19.74
N PHE A 465 -5.42 12.28 18.77
CA PHE A 465 -4.83 11.22 17.95
C PHE A 465 -3.70 10.46 18.64
N VAL A 466 -2.95 11.12 19.51
CA VAL A 466 -1.90 10.47 20.33
C VAL A 466 -2.50 9.48 21.34
N SER A 467 -3.67 9.78 21.88
CA SER A 467 -4.41 8.93 22.84
C SER A 467 -5.55 8.14 22.20
N TRP A 468 -5.53 7.93 20.89
CA TRP A 468 -6.62 7.30 20.17
C TRP A 468 -6.88 5.86 20.64
N TYR A 469 -5.82 5.11 20.87
CA TYR A 469 -5.88 3.76 21.43
C TYR A 469 -5.50 3.78 22.90
N VAL A 470 -6.35 3.27 23.77
CA VAL A 470 -6.09 3.11 25.21
C VAL A 470 -6.03 1.63 25.58
N ASP A 471 -5.28 1.30 26.65
CA ASP A 471 -5.40 0.00 27.28
C ASP A 471 -6.84 -0.17 27.82
N GLY A 472 -7.63 -0.99 27.13
CA GLY A 472 -9.03 -1.17 27.45
C GLY A 472 -9.23 -1.77 28.84
N ALA A 473 -8.34 -2.66 29.27
CA ALA A 473 -8.46 -3.28 30.58
C ALA A 473 -8.17 -2.27 31.70
N GLU A 474 -7.14 -1.44 31.57
CA GLU A 474 -6.83 -0.37 32.51
C GLU A 474 -7.97 0.65 32.55
N PHE A 475 -8.39 1.14 31.39
CA PHE A 475 -9.45 2.14 31.25
C PHE A 475 -10.76 1.73 31.96
N TYR A 476 -11.21 0.49 31.77
CA TYR A 476 -12.47 0.02 32.36
C TYR A 476 -12.33 -0.34 33.85
N ARG A 477 -11.16 -0.89 34.29
CA ARG A 477 -10.92 -1.16 35.72
C ARG A 477 -10.93 0.12 36.57
N GLU A 478 -10.33 1.20 36.07
CA GLU A 478 -10.36 2.52 36.74
C GLU A 478 -11.80 3.05 36.93
N ARG A 479 -12.74 2.60 36.09
CA ARG A 479 -14.16 2.95 36.16
C ARG A 479 -15.02 1.94 36.92
N GLY A 480 -14.38 1.00 37.64
CA GLY A 480 -15.05 0.03 38.50
C GLY A 480 -15.65 -1.16 37.78
N PHE A 481 -15.20 -1.49 36.57
CA PHE A 481 -15.58 -2.71 35.86
C PHE A 481 -14.64 -3.87 36.16
N ASP A 482 -15.18 -5.07 36.19
CA ASP A 482 -14.40 -6.31 36.06
C ASP A 482 -14.05 -6.55 34.59
N VAL A 483 -12.76 -6.82 34.32
CA VAL A 483 -12.27 -7.06 32.95
C VAL A 483 -11.55 -8.39 32.87
N LYS A 484 -11.93 -9.22 31.90
CA LYS A 484 -11.25 -10.46 31.54
C LYS A 484 -11.12 -10.58 30.02
N ILE A 485 -10.10 -11.32 29.56
CA ILE A 485 -9.96 -11.70 28.17
C ILE A 485 -10.35 -13.17 28.04
N GLU A 486 -11.40 -13.45 27.29
CA GLU A 486 -11.85 -14.79 26.92
C GLU A 486 -11.10 -15.24 25.68
N GLY A 487 -10.70 -16.50 25.59
CA GLY A 487 -10.01 -17.06 24.42
C GLY A 487 -8.64 -16.47 24.15
N ARG A 488 -7.82 -16.09 25.15
CA ARG A 488 -6.49 -15.48 25.00
C ARG A 488 -5.56 -16.19 24.01
N THR A 489 -5.68 -17.50 23.89
CA THR A 489 -4.86 -18.35 23.01
C THR A 489 -5.64 -18.86 21.80
N SER A 490 -6.88 -18.41 21.61
CA SER A 490 -7.68 -18.72 20.43
C SER A 490 -7.36 -17.73 19.32
N LYS A 491 -7.87 -17.99 18.12
CA LYS A 491 -7.77 -17.08 16.97
C LYS A 491 -8.84 -15.97 16.99
N ASN A 492 -9.70 -15.92 18.01
CA ASN A 492 -10.77 -14.92 18.17
C ASN A 492 -10.87 -14.53 19.66
N PRO A 493 -9.86 -13.85 20.23
CA PRO A 493 -9.94 -13.39 21.62
C PRO A 493 -10.97 -12.27 21.76
N VAL A 494 -11.59 -12.18 22.95
CA VAL A 494 -12.60 -11.17 23.27
C VAL A 494 -12.33 -10.58 24.64
N MET A 495 -12.15 -9.26 24.73
CA MET A 495 -12.19 -8.58 26.02
C MET A 495 -13.63 -8.43 26.49
N VAL A 496 -13.90 -8.93 27.70
CA VAL A 496 -15.22 -8.87 28.34
C VAL A 496 -15.13 -7.97 29.57
N VAL A 497 -15.99 -6.98 29.60
CA VAL A 497 -16.07 -5.92 30.61
C VAL A 497 -17.44 -6.01 31.29
N LYS A 498 -17.49 -6.04 32.64
CA LYS A 498 -18.75 -6.17 33.40
C LYS A 498 -18.80 -5.25 34.60
N ARG A 499 -19.99 -4.68 34.84
CA ARG A 499 -20.33 -3.95 36.07
C ARG A 499 -21.82 -4.10 36.36
N GLY A 500 -22.19 -4.90 37.37
CA GLY A 500 -23.59 -5.25 37.61
C GLY A 500 -24.19 -5.98 36.41
N ASP A 501 -25.30 -5.46 35.88
CA ASP A 501 -26.00 -6.01 34.71
C ASP A 501 -25.38 -5.52 33.38
N GLU A 502 -24.53 -4.52 33.40
CA GLU A 502 -23.83 -3.98 32.23
C GLU A 502 -22.74 -4.93 31.75
N LYS A 503 -22.77 -5.30 30.47
CA LYS A 503 -21.81 -6.22 29.87
C LYS A 503 -21.40 -5.74 28.48
N LEU A 504 -20.10 -5.45 28.31
CA LEU A 504 -19.50 -5.11 27.05
C LEU A 504 -18.58 -6.25 26.57
N ARG A 505 -18.52 -6.46 25.25
CA ARG A 505 -17.66 -7.48 24.63
C ARG A 505 -16.95 -6.89 23.41
N PHE A 506 -15.64 -6.78 23.48
CA PHE A 506 -14.78 -6.24 22.42
C PHE A 506 -14.06 -7.40 21.74
N PRO A 507 -14.48 -7.84 20.54
CA PRO A 507 -13.75 -8.83 19.76
C PRO A 507 -12.50 -8.18 19.15
N GLU A 508 -11.43 -8.94 19.01
CA GLU A 508 -10.24 -8.54 18.29
C GLU A 508 -10.55 -8.19 16.83
N ASN A 509 -9.75 -7.30 16.22
CA ASN A 509 -9.77 -6.92 14.80
C ASN A 509 -11.08 -6.31 14.26
N LYS A 510 -12.10 -6.10 15.10
CA LYS A 510 -13.40 -5.59 14.69
C LYS A 510 -13.59 -4.11 15.04
N ASP A 511 -14.33 -3.38 14.23
CA ASP A 511 -14.77 -2.00 14.45
C ASP A 511 -16.04 -1.88 15.28
N PHE A 512 -16.28 -2.80 16.20
CA PHE A 512 -17.45 -2.80 17.05
C PHE A 512 -17.22 -3.51 18.38
N TYR A 513 -18.14 -3.28 19.31
CA TYR A 513 -18.35 -4.11 20.49
C TYR A 513 -19.84 -4.47 20.64
N TRP A 514 -20.13 -5.44 21.48
CA TRP A 514 -21.52 -5.69 21.92
C TRP A 514 -21.74 -5.09 23.30
N GLU A 515 -22.80 -4.31 23.45
CA GLU A 515 -23.33 -3.80 24.72
C GLU A 515 -24.64 -4.51 25.03
N ASN A 516 -24.65 -5.34 26.07
CA ASN A 516 -25.80 -6.14 26.46
C ASN A 516 -26.44 -6.96 25.33
N GLY A 517 -25.68 -7.33 24.32
CA GLY A 517 -26.11 -8.09 23.15
C GLY A 517 -26.41 -7.25 21.90
N GLU A 518 -26.45 -5.94 22.01
CA GLU A 518 -26.59 -5.02 20.87
C GLU A 518 -25.21 -4.64 20.30
N LYS A 519 -25.11 -4.57 18.97
CA LYS A 519 -23.87 -4.21 18.27
C LYS A 519 -23.69 -2.70 18.20
N VAL A 520 -22.59 -2.19 18.75
CA VAL A 520 -22.21 -0.76 18.71
C VAL A 520 -20.96 -0.61 17.84
N ARG A 521 -21.01 0.24 16.81
CA ARG A 521 -19.89 0.51 15.91
C ARG A 521 -18.88 1.46 16.56
N LEU A 522 -17.61 1.21 16.32
CA LEU A 522 -16.47 2.05 16.69
C LEU A 522 -15.91 2.78 15.45
N LYS A 523 -15.09 3.79 15.68
CA LYS A 523 -14.40 4.52 14.63
C LYS A 523 -13.10 3.85 14.17
N SER A 524 -12.61 2.89 14.96
CA SER A 524 -11.39 2.10 14.70
C SER A 524 -11.60 0.65 15.12
N VAL A 525 -10.74 -0.23 14.66
CA VAL A 525 -10.72 -1.63 15.08
C VAL A 525 -10.17 -1.80 16.48
N ASN A 526 -10.61 -2.83 17.21
CA ASN A 526 -9.99 -3.27 18.45
C ASN A 526 -8.70 -4.02 18.13
N VAL A 527 -7.62 -3.71 18.82
CA VAL A 527 -6.31 -4.33 18.60
C VAL A 527 -5.92 -5.17 19.82
N TYR A 528 -5.45 -6.38 19.60
CA TYR A 528 -4.92 -7.25 20.66
C TYR A 528 -3.49 -7.68 20.32
N ASP A 529 -2.54 -7.37 21.21
CA ASP A 529 -1.11 -7.67 21.04
C ASP A 529 -0.67 -9.03 21.60
N GLY A 530 -1.63 -9.91 21.95
CA GLY A 530 -1.40 -11.17 22.67
C GLY A 530 -1.46 -11.02 24.19
N GLN A 531 -1.47 -9.81 24.74
CA GLN A 531 -1.54 -9.52 26.17
C GLN A 531 -2.58 -8.45 26.52
N THR A 532 -2.61 -7.36 25.77
CA THR A 532 -3.40 -6.16 26.02
C THR A 532 -4.38 -5.92 24.88
N PHE A 533 -5.64 -5.61 25.21
CA PHE A 533 -6.61 -5.07 24.27
C PHE A 533 -6.51 -3.55 24.26
N TYR A 534 -6.21 -3.00 23.09
CA TYR A 534 -6.28 -1.57 22.81
C TYR A 534 -7.59 -1.26 22.10
N VAL A 535 -8.32 -0.31 22.63
CA VAL A 535 -9.64 0.10 22.12
C VAL A 535 -9.71 1.61 21.96
N HIS A 536 -10.54 2.07 21.02
CA HIS A 536 -10.94 3.47 20.99
C HIS A 536 -12.13 3.66 21.95
N VAL A 537 -12.04 4.67 22.80
CA VAL A 537 -13.13 5.07 23.71
C VAL A 537 -13.51 6.51 23.43
N GLU A 538 -14.78 6.76 23.18
CA GLU A 538 -15.29 8.13 23.12
C GLU A 538 -15.29 8.72 24.52
N GLY A 539 -14.62 9.85 24.72
CA GLY A 539 -14.48 10.54 26.01
C GLY A 539 -15.77 11.18 26.51
#